data_594ecf271fe0cf772d7b37834122dc7d
#
_entry.id   594ecf271fe0cf772d7b37834122dc7d
#
_cell.length_a   1.000
_cell.length_b   1.000
_cell.length_c   1.000
_cell.angle_alpha   90.00
_cell.angle_beta   90.00
_cell.angle_gamma   90.00
#
_symmetry.space_group_name_H-M   'P 1'
#
loop_
_entity.id
_entity.type
_entity.pdbx_description
1 polymer ?
#
loop_
_entity_poly.entity_id
_entity_poly.type
_entity_poly.pdbx_seq_one_letter_code
_entity_poly.pdbx_strand_id
1 'polypeptide(L)'
;MKSKKVKKILLIALTCVAISASVSAEAAMKSQITIESKNKYEQLKISESRVYGEYPTGDYKKIMLLPSVSKVEKFCFEDNLNIEEVEWRASVDTVPVFAFSTCPKLKRVILSDNVKKIGQSAFIYCGELTSVKLPQNLQSIDFFAFADCRKLKTLYIPETVTEIGAEAFINCDSLTVHGKKNSYAYYYCKMNGIPFVSEGTASKPETNRPYIKSVDSDIVNKQIYVTIDLS
;
A
#
# COMPACT_ATOMS: atom_id res chain seq x y z
N MET A 1 35.79 -14.85 -12.90
CA MET A 1 34.80 -13.96 -13.51
C MET A 1 33.71 -13.41 -12.55
N LYS A 2 33.50 -13.98 -11.35
CA LYS A 2 32.48 -13.53 -10.39
C LYS A 2 32.84 -12.26 -9.59
N SER A 3 34.14 -11.96 -9.44
CA SER A 3 34.62 -10.80 -8.65
C SER A 3 34.38 -9.42 -9.28
N LYS A 4 34.32 -9.31 -10.62
CA LYS A 4 34.16 -8.00 -11.30
C LYS A 4 32.73 -7.45 -11.24
N LYS A 5 31.68 -8.32 -11.18
CA LYS A 5 30.29 -7.87 -11.07
C LYS A 5 29.97 -7.31 -9.68
N VAL A 6 30.48 -7.95 -8.63
CA VAL A 6 30.27 -7.48 -7.24
C VAL A 6 30.94 -6.13 -7.00
N LYS A 7 32.15 -5.91 -7.57
CA LYS A 7 32.80 -4.58 -7.47
C LYS A 7 32.06 -3.47 -8.23
N LYS A 8 31.38 -3.79 -9.35
CA LYS A 8 30.64 -2.80 -10.12
C LYS A 8 29.34 -2.37 -9.41
N ILE A 9 28.67 -3.29 -8.73
CA ILE A 9 27.46 -3.02 -7.93
C ILE A 9 27.82 -2.18 -6.70
N LEU A 10 28.92 -2.49 -6.04
CA LEU A 10 29.42 -1.71 -4.89
C LEU A 10 29.85 -0.29 -5.31
N LEU A 11 30.39 -0.12 -6.53
CA LEU A 11 30.82 1.18 -7.06
C LEU A 11 29.59 2.05 -7.43
N ILE A 12 28.49 1.46 -7.90
CA ILE A 12 27.26 2.20 -8.21
C ILE A 12 26.58 2.67 -6.92
N ALA A 13 26.56 1.86 -5.87
CA ALA A 13 26.08 2.26 -4.57
C ALA A 13 26.90 3.43 -3.96
N LEU A 14 28.23 3.44 -4.18
CA LEU A 14 29.09 4.55 -3.73
C LEU A 14 28.98 5.83 -4.60
N THR A 15 28.65 5.72 -5.89
CA THR A 15 28.50 6.90 -6.74
C THR A 15 27.17 7.62 -6.57
N CYS A 16 26.08 6.89 -6.21
CA CYS A 16 24.81 7.53 -5.83
C CYS A 16 24.89 8.28 -4.50
N VAL A 17 25.76 7.85 -3.57
CA VAL A 17 26.04 8.58 -2.30
C VAL A 17 26.82 9.89 -2.55
N ALA A 18 27.55 9.99 -3.66
CA ALA A 18 28.37 11.18 -3.95
C ALA A 18 27.60 12.35 -4.62
N ILE A 19 26.35 12.15 -5.05
CA ILE A 19 25.57 13.20 -5.74
C ILE A 19 24.60 13.96 -4.81
N SER A 20 24.29 13.44 -3.63
CA SER A 20 23.51 14.16 -2.60
C SER A 20 24.41 14.66 -1.47
N ALA A 21 25.26 15.64 -1.77
CA ALA A 21 26.28 16.16 -0.84
C ALA A 21 25.71 17.01 0.32
N SER A 22 24.57 16.69 0.89
CA SER A 22 24.05 17.36 2.09
C SER A 22 23.42 16.42 3.14
N VAL A 23 23.54 15.10 2.98
CA VAL A 23 23.16 14.16 4.05
C VAL A 23 24.43 13.79 4.81
N SER A 24 24.44 14.09 6.13
CA SER A 24 25.60 13.86 6.98
C SER A 24 26.18 12.46 6.79
N ALA A 25 27.49 12.36 6.67
CA ALA A 25 28.25 11.11 6.50
C ALA A 25 27.92 10.03 7.58
N GLU A 26 27.30 10.43 8.67
CA GLU A 26 26.86 9.56 9.78
C GLU A 26 25.62 8.74 9.45
N ALA A 27 24.75 9.21 8.56
CA ALA A 27 23.58 8.45 8.07
C ALA A 27 24.00 7.36 7.08
N ALA A 28 25.06 7.60 6.31
CA ALA A 28 25.57 6.64 5.31
C ALA A 28 26.28 5.41 5.93
N MET A 29 26.70 5.48 7.18
CA MET A 29 27.45 4.39 7.86
C MET A 29 26.55 3.35 8.54
N LYS A 30 25.23 3.52 8.61
CA LYS A 30 24.30 2.60 9.30
C LYS A 30 23.35 1.82 8.39
N SER A 31 23.46 1.97 7.08
CA SER A 31 22.59 1.27 6.15
C SER A 31 23.13 -0.12 5.81
N GLN A 32 22.56 -1.17 6.39
CA GLN A 32 22.80 -2.53 5.96
C GLN A 32 21.76 -2.93 4.92
N ILE A 33 22.06 -2.68 3.64
CA ILE A 33 21.31 -3.26 2.54
C ILE A 33 21.85 -4.67 2.31
N THR A 34 21.09 -5.69 2.67
CA THR A 34 21.45 -7.07 2.37
C THR A 34 20.80 -7.46 1.05
N ILE A 35 21.64 -7.63 0.02
CA ILE A 35 21.22 -8.17 -1.28
C ILE A 35 21.43 -9.67 -1.24
N GLU A 36 20.39 -10.45 -1.13
CA GLU A 36 20.46 -11.90 -1.30
C GLU A 36 20.08 -12.28 -2.73
N SER A 37 21.09 -12.64 -3.52
CA SER A 37 20.89 -13.28 -4.82
C SER A 37 20.74 -14.79 -4.62
N LYS A 38 19.52 -15.29 -4.57
CA LYS A 38 19.24 -16.71 -4.74
C LYS A 38 18.16 -16.91 -5.78
N ASN A 39 18.53 -17.53 -6.88
CA ASN A 39 17.67 -18.09 -7.92
C ASN A 39 16.66 -17.14 -8.57
N LYS A 40 17.02 -16.55 -9.72
CA LYS A 40 16.11 -15.96 -10.72
C LYS A 40 15.31 -14.71 -10.28
N TYR A 41 15.22 -14.40 -8.98
CA TYR A 41 14.55 -13.21 -8.46
C TYR A 41 15.52 -12.48 -7.53
N GLU A 42 16.04 -11.35 -7.96
CA GLU A 42 16.81 -10.48 -7.07
C GLU A 42 15.85 -9.86 -6.06
N GLN A 43 16.05 -10.19 -4.81
CA GLN A 43 15.27 -9.69 -3.69
C GLN A 43 16.07 -8.63 -2.94
N LEU A 44 15.48 -7.45 -2.79
CA LEU A 44 16.02 -6.40 -1.92
C LEU A 44 15.40 -6.54 -0.53
N LYS A 45 16.22 -6.85 0.47
CA LYS A 45 15.84 -6.80 1.88
C LYS A 45 16.36 -5.49 2.47
N ILE A 46 15.46 -4.73 3.06
CA ILE A 46 15.78 -3.44 3.69
C ILE A 46 15.64 -3.59 5.20
N SER A 47 16.74 -3.41 5.90
CA SER A 47 16.82 -3.50 7.37
C SER A 47 17.21 -2.17 8.03
N GLU A 48 17.33 -1.11 7.25
CA GLU A 48 17.66 0.22 7.75
C GLU A 48 16.55 0.76 8.65
N SER A 49 16.91 1.52 9.66
CA SER A 49 15.93 2.14 10.55
C SER A 49 15.04 3.16 9.84
N ARG A 50 15.47 3.69 8.70
CA ARG A 50 14.74 4.66 7.89
C ARG A 50 14.89 4.36 6.40
N VAL A 51 13.79 4.51 5.65
CA VAL A 51 13.75 4.37 4.19
C VAL A 51 13.45 5.73 3.60
N TYR A 52 14.38 6.28 2.83
CA TYR A 52 14.26 7.57 2.15
C TYR A 52 13.93 7.40 0.67
N GLY A 53 13.44 8.46 0.02
CA GLY A 53 13.10 8.48 -1.41
C GLY A 53 14.26 8.13 -2.33
N GLU A 54 13.94 7.67 -3.54
CA GLU A 54 14.84 7.15 -4.58
C GLU A 54 15.72 5.99 -4.12
N TYR A 55 15.07 4.87 -3.82
CA TYR A 55 15.79 3.60 -3.69
C TYR A 55 16.38 3.18 -5.04
N PRO A 56 17.56 2.51 -5.01
CA PRO A 56 18.27 2.20 -6.24
C PRO A 56 17.34 1.52 -7.24
N THR A 57 17.29 2.07 -8.45
CA THR A 57 16.63 1.54 -9.63
C THR A 57 17.37 0.26 -10.11
N GLY A 58 17.46 -0.73 -9.23
CA GLY A 58 18.01 -2.04 -9.56
C GLY A 58 16.94 -2.93 -10.16
N ASP A 59 17.36 -4.02 -10.82
CA ASP A 59 16.47 -5.05 -11.37
C ASP A 59 15.78 -5.91 -10.29
N TYR A 60 15.48 -5.32 -9.15
CA TYR A 60 14.81 -6.01 -8.04
C TYR A 60 13.33 -6.21 -8.36
N LYS A 61 12.92 -7.47 -8.32
CA LYS A 61 11.52 -7.85 -8.50
C LYS A 61 10.74 -7.94 -7.20
N LYS A 62 11.43 -8.14 -6.10
CA LYS A 62 10.83 -8.24 -4.77
C LYS A 62 11.50 -7.31 -3.77
N ILE A 63 10.69 -6.54 -3.06
CA ILE A 63 11.12 -5.74 -1.91
C ILE A 63 10.57 -6.35 -0.64
N MET A 64 11.42 -6.50 0.35
CA MET A 64 11.04 -6.87 1.71
C MET A 64 11.55 -5.82 2.69
N LEU A 65 10.64 -5.11 3.34
CA LEU A 65 10.94 -4.23 4.46
C LEU A 65 10.92 -5.04 5.75
N LEU A 66 12.06 -5.13 6.44
CA LEU A 66 12.19 -5.93 7.66
C LEU A 66 11.63 -5.19 8.90
N PRO A 67 11.37 -5.91 10.01
CA PRO A 67 10.83 -5.31 11.24
C PRO A 67 11.70 -4.22 11.87
N SER A 68 12.98 -4.17 11.55
CA SER A 68 13.92 -3.12 11.98
C SER A 68 13.63 -1.75 11.34
N VAL A 69 12.89 -1.73 10.22
CA VAL A 69 12.48 -0.47 9.59
C VAL A 69 11.40 0.19 10.45
N SER A 70 11.72 1.34 11.01
CA SER A 70 10.86 2.11 11.90
C SER A 70 10.32 3.40 11.27
N LYS A 71 10.83 3.78 10.09
CA LYS A 71 10.35 4.93 9.33
C LYS A 71 10.49 4.69 7.83
N VAL A 72 9.45 5.01 7.08
CA VAL A 72 9.43 4.99 5.62
C VAL A 72 8.92 6.35 5.14
N GLU A 73 9.67 7.00 4.27
CA GLU A 73 9.31 8.31 3.74
C GLU A 73 8.33 8.17 2.56
N LYS A 74 7.61 9.26 2.26
CA LYS A 74 6.77 9.36 1.06
C LYS A 74 7.62 9.20 -0.22
N PHE A 75 7.01 8.73 -1.30
CA PHE A 75 7.63 8.52 -2.63
C PHE A 75 8.80 7.51 -2.64
N CYS A 76 8.98 6.69 -1.61
CA CYS A 76 10.20 5.88 -1.44
C CYS A 76 10.45 4.85 -2.55
N PHE A 77 9.42 4.37 -3.23
CA PHE A 77 9.51 3.41 -4.35
C PHE A 77 8.68 3.85 -5.56
N GLU A 78 8.36 5.14 -5.64
CA GLU A 78 7.62 5.71 -6.77
C GLU A 78 8.35 5.44 -8.09
N ASP A 79 7.59 5.28 -9.18
CA ASP A 79 8.09 5.04 -10.54
C ASP A 79 9.03 3.82 -10.69
N ASN A 80 8.96 2.86 -9.78
CA ASN A 80 9.77 1.66 -9.90
C ASN A 80 9.23 0.71 -10.97
N LEU A 81 9.97 0.57 -12.06
CA LEU A 81 9.58 -0.19 -13.25
C LEU A 81 9.78 -1.71 -13.11
N ASN A 82 10.40 -2.20 -12.05
CA ASN A 82 10.84 -3.59 -11.93
C ASN A 82 10.22 -4.37 -10.79
N ILE A 83 9.71 -3.70 -9.75
CA ILE A 83 9.08 -4.35 -8.60
C ILE A 83 7.84 -5.14 -9.04
N GLU A 84 7.82 -6.44 -8.71
CA GLU A 84 6.68 -7.34 -8.92
C GLU A 84 5.99 -7.71 -7.60
N GLU A 85 6.73 -7.71 -6.48
CA GLU A 85 6.21 -8.11 -5.17
C GLU A 85 6.75 -7.23 -4.05
N VAL A 86 5.88 -6.86 -3.12
CA VAL A 86 6.22 -6.13 -1.88
C VAL A 86 5.79 -6.96 -0.68
N GLU A 87 6.72 -7.15 0.25
CA GLU A 87 6.47 -7.74 1.55
C GLU A 87 6.83 -6.72 2.64
N TRP A 88 5.80 -6.08 3.17
CA TRP A 88 5.92 -5.03 4.18
C TRP A 88 5.86 -5.63 5.58
N ARG A 89 7.03 -5.88 6.19
CA ARG A 89 7.17 -6.35 7.57
C ARG A 89 7.65 -5.24 8.52
N ALA A 90 7.82 -4.02 8.01
CA ALA A 90 8.28 -2.87 8.79
C ALA A 90 7.42 -2.63 10.04
N SER A 91 8.05 -2.06 11.07
CA SER A 91 7.37 -1.68 12.32
C SER A 91 6.65 -0.33 12.23
N VAL A 92 6.32 0.12 11.01
CA VAL A 92 5.57 1.35 10.76
C VAL A 92 4.09 1.05 10.54
N ASP A 93 3.23 1.91 11.03
CA ASP A 93 1.77 1.75 10.98
C ASP A 93 1.12 2.36 9.74
N THR A 94 1.91 2.99 8.88
CA THR A 94 1.41 3.69 7.70
C THR A 94 2.21 3.32 6.46
N VAL A 95 1.54 2.90 5.39
CA VAL A 95 2.12 2.91 4.04
C VAL A 95 2.09 4.37 3.57
N PRO A 96 3.24 5.00 3.30
CA PRO A 96 3.28 6.43 3.04
C PRO A 96 2.60 6.86 1.74
N VAL A 97 2.34 8.17 1.64
CA VAL A 97 1.83 8.82 0.44
C VAL A 97 2.76 8.55 -0.74
N PHE A 98 2.20 8.11 -1.88
CA PHE A 98 2.88 7.75 -3.12
C PHE A 98 3.98 6.67 -2.98
N ALA A 99 3.97 5.87 -1.92
CA ALA A 99 5.07 4.93 -1.64
C ALA A 99 5.41 3.99 -2.79
N PHE A 100 4.41 3.51 -3.54
CA PHE A 100 4.53 2.62 -4.70
C PHE A 100 3.72 3.16 -5.89
N SER A 101 3.55 4.47 -5.98
CA SER A 101 2.91 5.11 -7.13
C SER A 101 3.62 4.71 -8.41
N THR A 102 2.85 4.45 -9.47
CA THR A 102 3.39 4.15 -10.81
C THR A 102 4.39 2.98 -10.82
N CYS A 103 4.06 1.89 -10.12
CA CYS A 103 4.82 0.64 -10.20
C CYS A 103 4.12 -0.33 -11.17
N PRO A 104 4.37 -0.24 -12.50
CA PRO A 104 3.54 -0.89 -13.51
C PRO A 104 3.65 -2.41 -13.53
N LYS A 105 4.69 -2.99 -12.92
CA LYS A 105 4.86 -4.45 -12.83
C LYS A 105 4.46 -5.03 -11.47
N LEU A 106 4.05 -4.20 -10.52
CA LEU A 106 3.67 -4.66 -9.19
C LEU A 106 2.41 -5.53 -9.26
N LYS A 107 2.54 -6.79 -8.84
CA LYS A 107 1.49 -7.82 -8.89
C LYS A 107 0.93 -8.18 -7.52
N ARG A 108 1.77 -8.11 -6.49
CA ARG A 108 1.43 -8.61 -5.16
C ARG A 108 1.97 -7.71 -4.05
N VAL A 109 1.11 -7.44 -3.07
CA VAL A 109 1.46 -6.70 -1.85
C VAL A 109 0.98 -7.48 -0.63
N ILE A 110 1.87 -7.68 0.34
CA ILE A 110 1.55 -8.25 1.65
C ILE A 110 1.91 -7.21 2.70
N LEU A 111 0.90 -6.71 3.41
CA LEU A 111 1.08 -5.76 4.51
C LEU A 111 1.08 -6.51 5.84
N SER A 112 1.97 -6.10 6.77
CA SER A 112 2.02 -6.64 8.12
C SER A 112 0.85 -6.14 8.98
N ASP A 113 0.56 -6.85 10.06
CA ASP A 113 -0.53 -6.50 10.98
C ASP A 113 -0.30 -5.18 11.73
N ASN A 114 0.90 -4.60 11.66
CA ASN A 114 1.19 -3.28 12.22
C ASN A 114 0.56 -2.14 11.41
N VAL A 115 0.28 -2.35 10.11
CA VAL A 115 -0.23 -1.29 9.24
C VAL A 115 -1.68 -0.97 9.59
N LYS A 116 -1.93 0.30 9.94
CA LYS A 116 -3.24 0.86 10.24
C LYS A 116 -3.75 1.79 9.15
N LYS A 117 -2.84 2.35 8.35
CA LYS A 117 -3.20 3.33 7.33
C LYS A 117 -2.49 3.05 6.00
N ILE A 118 -3.24 3.15 4.90
CA ILE A 118 -2.69 3.23 3.55
C ILE A 118 -2.84 4.69 3.11
N GLY A 119 -1.71 5.34 2.86
CA GLY A 119 -1.65 6.76 2.51
C GLY A 119 -2.17 7.06 1.12
N GLN A 120 -2.39 8.35 0.86
CA GLN A 120 -2.87 8.87 -0.42
C GLN A 120 -2.01 8.35 -1.58
N SER A 121 -2.68 7.87 -2.63
CA SER A 121 -2.04 7.42 -3.88
C SER A 121 -0.93 6.38 -3.69
N ALA A 122 -0.93 5.63 -2.57
CA ALA A 122 0.17 4.72 -2.23
C ALA A 122 0.44 3.67 -3.30
N PHE A 123 -0.58 3.22 -4.04
CA PHE A 123 -0.51 2.22 -5.11
C PHE A 123 -1.19 2.71 -6.41
N ILE A 124 -1.31 4.03 -6.60
CA ILE A 124 -1.93 4.56 -7.81
C ILE A 124 -1.14 4.12 -9.06
N TYR A 125 -1.84 3.80 -10.15
CA TYR A 125 -1.26 3.33 -11.42
C TYR A 125 -0.49 2.00 -11.34
N CYS A 126 -0.75 1.16 -10.33
CA CYS A 126 -0.25 -0.20 -10.28
C CYS A 126 -1.13 -1.14 -11.12
N GLY A 127 -1.15 -0.97 -12.44
CA GLY A 127 -2.08 -1.65 -13.35
C GLY A 127 -2.01 -3.17 -13.35
N GLU A 128 -0.87 -3.77 -13.00
CA GLU A 128 -0.66 -5.21 -12.90
C GLU A 128 -0.99 -5.78 -11.51
N LEU A 129 -1.39 -4.96 -10.54
CA LEU A 129 -1.68 -5.40 -9.17
C LEU A 129 -2.90 -6.32 -9.14
N THR A 130 -2.70 -7.58 -8.77
CA THR A 130 -3.74 -8.61 -8.73
C THR A 130 -4.08 -9.06 -7.32
N SER A 131 -3.18 -8.91 -6.37
CA SER A 131 -3.32 -9.43 -5.01
C SER A 131 -2.77 -8.46 -3.97
N VAL A 132 -3.63 -8.06 -3.04
CA VAL A 132 -3.27 -7.27 -1.87
C VAL A 132 -3.81 -7.97 -0.63
N LYS A 133 -2.93 -8.30 0.31
CA LYS A 133 -3.33 -8.77 1.64
C LYS A 133 -3.32 -7.59 2.60
N LEU A 134 -4.51 -7.11 2.95
CA LEU A 134 -4.71 -6.08 3.96
C LEU A 134 -4.65 -6.68 5.36
N PRO A 135 -4.09 -5.97 6.36
CA PRO A 135 -4.07 -6.43 7.74
C PRO A 135 -5.44 -6.27 8.40
N GLN A 136 -5.74 -7.14 9.38
CA GLN A 136 -7.02 -7.10 10.10
C GLN A 136 -7.18 -5.85 10.98
N ASN A 137 -6.07 -5.17 11.29
CA ASN A 137 -6.06 -3.94 12.10
C ASN A 137 -6.07 -2.66 11.26
N LEU A 138 -6.27 -2.75 9.94
CA LEU A 138 -6.34 -1.59 9.06
C LEU A 138 -7.50 -0.69 9.46
N GLN A 139 -7.27 0.62 9.56
CA GLN A 139 -8.24 1.62 9.97
C GLN A 139 -8.65 2.55 8.85
N SER A 140 -7.72 2.89 7.94
CA SER A 140 -8.02 3.81 6.85
C SER A 140 -7.30 3.47 5.55
N ILE A 141 -7.98 3.78 4.44
CA ILE A 141 -7.47 3.76 3.08
C ILE A 141 -7.71 5.17 2.53
N ASP A 142 -6.65 5.89 2.17
CA ASP A 142 -6.73 7.30 1.81
C ASP A 142 -7.11 7.51 0.32
N PHE A 143 -7.25 8.78 -0.11
CA PHE A 143 -7.62 9.19 -1.47
C PHE A 143 -6.75 8.51 -2.53
N PHE A 144 -7.35 8.00 -3.61
CA PHE A 144 -6.67 7.39 -4.75
C PHE A 144 -5.72 6.23 -4.40
N ALA A 145 -5.80 5.66 -3.19
CA ALA A 145 -4.81 4.69 -2.69
C ALA A 145 -4.55 3.52 -3.64
N PHE A 146 -5.58 3.06 -4.37
CA PHE A 146 -5.53 1.99 -5.36
C PHE A 146 -6.10 2.42 -6.73
N ALA A 147 -6.15 3.72 -7.02
CA ALA A 147 -6.66 4.19 -8.29
C ALA A 147 -5.86 3.59 -9.47
N ASP A 148 -6.56 3.25 -10.56
CA ASP A 148 -5.98 2.60 -11.75
C ASP A 148 -5.27 1.24 -11.49
N CYS A 149 -5.62 0.53 -10.43
CA CYS A 149 -5.24 -0.86 -10.22
C CYS A 149 -6.14 -1.81 -11.03
N ARG A 150 -6.08 -1.72 -12.37
CA ARG A 150 -7.05 -2.32 -13.31
C ARG A 150 -7.17 -3.83 -13.24
N LYS A 151 -6.12 -4.53 -12.77
CA LYS A 151 -6.13 -6.00 -12.61
C LYS A 151 -6.49 -6.46 -11.21
N LEU A 152 -6.79 -5.54 -10.28
CA LEU A 152 -7.22 -5.91 -8.93
C LEU A 152 -8.66 -6.43 -8.98
N LYS A 153 -8.82 -7.75 -8.79
CA LYS A 153 -10.12 -8.42 -8.92
C LYS A 153 -10.84 -8.62 -7.59
N THR A 154 -10.08 -8.87 -6.56
CA THR A 154 -10.64 -9.23 -5.25
C THR A 154 -9.85 -8.54 -4.14
N LEU A 155 -10.55 -7.89 -3.23
CA LEU A 155 -9.96 -7.27 -2.05
C LEU A 155 -10.84 -7.50 -0.83
N TYR A 156 -10.28 -8.14 0.20
CA TYR A 156 -10.94 -8.23 1.50
C TYR A 156 -10.63 -6.98 2.30
N ILE A 157 -11.67 -6.21 2.68
CA ILE A 157 -11.54 -5.03 3.53
C ILE A 157 -12.11 -5.37 4.92
N PRO A 158 -11.28 -5.34 5.98
CA PRO A 158 -11.72 -5.69 7.33
C PRO A 158 -12.70 -4.67 7.90
N GLU A 159 -13.54 -5.10 8.83
CA GLU A 159 -14.54 -4.23 9.49
C GLU A 159 -13.92 -3.12 10.36
N THR A 160 -12.63 -3.25 10.69
CA THR A 160 -11.86 -2.22 11.40
C THR A 160 -11.62 -0.96 10.58
N VAL A 161 -11.80 -1.02 9.24
CA VAL A 161 -11.70 0.15 8.37
C VAL A 161 -12.90 1.06 8.60
N THR A 162 -12.62 2.27 9.07
CA THR A 162 -13.61 3.30 9.39
C THR A 162 -13.52 4.50 8.46
N GLU A 163 -12.57 4.49 7.50
CA GLU A 163 -12.39 5.57 6.55
C GLU A 163 -11.86 5.02 5.22
N ILE A 164 -12.51 5.38 4.12
CA ILE A 164 -12.03 5.15 2.76
C ILE A 164 -12.18 6.47 2.02
N GLY A 165 -11.06 7.00 1.55
CA GLY A 165 -11.00 8.27 0.84
C GLY A 165 -11.73 8.24 -0.49
N ALA A 166 -12.08 9.42 -0.99
CA ALA A 166 -12.71 9.54 -2.30
C ALA A 166 -11.83 8.90 -3.38
N GLU A 167 -12.48 8.25 -4.34
CA GLU A 167 -11.82 7.66 -5.51
C GLU A 167 -10.68 6.67 -5.18
N ALA A 168 -10.68 6.10 -3.95
CA ALA A 168 -9.65 5.16 -3.52
C ALA A 168 -9.49 3.97 -4.47
N PHE A 169 -10.55 3.58 -5.20
CA PHE A 169 -10.59 2.46 -6.14
C PHE A 169 -11.09 2.88 -7.54
N ILE A 170 -10.96 4.16 -7.92
CA ILE A 170 -11.37 4.59 -9.26
C ILE A 170 -10.60 3.82 -10.33
N ASN A 171 -11.25 3.47 -11.44
CA ASN A 171 -10.70 2.68 -12.53
C ASN A 171 -10.20 1.27 -12.13
N CYS A 172 -10.72 0.72 -11.03
CA CYS A 172 -10.56 -0.69 -10.67
C CYS A 172 -11.75 -1.51 -11.21
N ASP A 173 -11.95 -1.50 -12.52
CA ASP A 173 -13.18 -1.98 -13.18
C ASP A 173 -13.52 -3.46 -12.92
N SER A 174 -12.54 -4.25 -12.54
CA SER A 174 -12.71 -5.69 -12.24
C SER A 174 -12.88 -5.97 -10.75
N LEU A 175 -12.86 -4.95 -9.88
CA LEU A 175 -12.81 -5.13 -8.44
C LEU A 175 -14.14 -5.63 -7.87
N THR A 176 -14.06 -6.68 -7.07
CA THR A 176 -15.09 -7.09 -6.12
C THR A 176 -14.52 -7.00 -4.71
N VAL A 177 -15.15 -6.24 -3.86
CA VAL A 177 -14.75 -6.12 -2.45
C VAL A 177 -15.45 -7.18 -1.62
N HIS A 178 -14.71 -7.84 -0.74
CA HIS A 178 -15.22 -8.76 0.27
C HIS A 178 -15.11 -8.13 1.65
N GLY A 179 -16.07 -8.44 2.51
CA GLY A 179 -16.05 -7.92 3.88
C GLY A 179 -17.35 -8.17 4.63
N LYS A 180 -17.51 -7.50 5.78
CA LYS A 180 -18.73 -7.62 6.57
C LYS A 180 -19.82 -6.70 6.07
N LYS A 181 -21.06 -7.21 5.96
CA LYS A 181 -22.25 -6.38 5.73
C LYS A 181 -22.37 -5.32 6.83
N ASN A 182 -22.80 -4.13 6.46
CA ASN A 182 -22.92 -2.96 7.34
C ASN A 182 -21.57 -2.41 7.88
N SER A 183 -20.44 -2.85 7.32
CA SER A 183 -19.17 -2.18 7.55
C SER A 183 -19.06 -0.87 6.75
N TYR A 184 -18.06 -0.05 7.06
CA TYR A 184 -17.77 1.15 6.27
C TYR A 184 -17.50 0.80 4.79
N ALA A 185 -16.73 -0.27 4.54
CA ALA A 185 -16.45 -0.75 3.19
C ALA A 185 -17.72 -1.15 2.43
N TYR A 186 -18.69 -1.78 3.09
CA TYR A 186 -19.99 -2.11 2.48
C TYR A 186 -20.71 -0.87 1.96
N TYR A 187 -20.81 0.18 2.76
CA TYR A 187 -21.48 1.41 2.35
C TYR A 187 -20.69 2.18 1.30
N TYR A 188 -19.37 2.25 1.45
CA TYR A 188 -18.50 2.85 0.44
C TYR A 188 -18.70 2.20 -0.94
N CYS A 189 -18.69 0.87 -1.00
CA CYS A 189 -18.90 0.12 -2.24
C CYS A 189 -20.29 0.39 -2.84
N LYS A 190 -21.33 0.39 -1.99
CA LYS A 190 -22.70 0.71 -2.43
C LYS A 190 -22.81 2.09 -3.05
N MET A 191 -22.15 3.10 -2.45
CA MET A 191 -22.16 4.48 -2.97
C MET A 191 -21.37 4.64 -4.27
N ASN A 192 -20.32 3.86 -4.46
CA ASN A 192 -19.43 3.98 -5.62
C ASN A 192 -19.69 2.92 -6.71
N GLY A 193 -20.75 2.12 -6.59
CA GLY A 193 -21.10 1.08 -7.58
C GLY A 193 -20.11 -0.08 -7.65
N ILE A 194 -19.31 -0.31 -6.60
CA ILE A 194 -18.32 -1.41 -6.56
C ILE A 194 -19.03 -2.68 -6.08
N PRO A 195 -18.92 -3.81 -6.80
CA PRO A 195 -19.47 -5.08 -6.36
C PRO A 195 -18.96 -5.48 -4.97
N PHE A 196 -19.88 -5.92 -4.10
CA PHE A 196 -19.55 -6.30 -2.72
C PHE A 196 -20.08 -7.69 -2.38
N VAL A 197 -19.23 -8.55 -1.85
CA VAL A 197 -19.58 -9.88 -1.34
C VAL A 197 -19.51 -9.88 0.19
N SER A 198 -20.65 -10.17 0.83
CA SER A 198 -20.74 -10.17 2.29
C SER A 198 -20.24 -11.47 2.91
N GLU A 199 -19.32 -11.38 3.85
CA GLU A 199 -18.80 -12.47 4.67
C GLU A 199 -19.29 -12.36 6.13
N GLY A 200 -20.58 -12.13 6.32
CA GLY A 200 -21.25 -11.92 7.59
C GLY A 200 -21.58 -10.44 7.84
N THR A 201 -22.00 -10.11 9.06
CA THR A 201 -22.37 -8.75 9.45
C THR A 201 -21.31 -8.17 10.39
N ALA A 202 -20.96 -6.90 10.17
CA ALA A 202 -20.01 -6.20 11.03
C ALA A 202 -20.55 -6.06 12.45
N SER A 203 -19.69 -6.17 13.44
CA SER A 203 -19.96 -5.76 14.80
C SER A 203 -20.10 -4.23 14.85
N LYS A 204 -20.99 -3.74 15.72
CA LYS A 204 -21.11 -2.29 15.93
C LYS A 204 -19.76 -1.78 16.44
N PRO A 205 -19.18 -0.71 15.86
CA PRO A 205 -17.96 -0.12 16.38
C PRO A 205 -18.18 0.32 17.84
N GLU A 206 -17.25 0.01 18.73
CA GLU A 206 -17.30 0.41 20.15
C GLU A 206 -17.08 1.92 20.37
N THR A 207 -16.85 2.68 19.31
CA THR A 207 -16.59 4.12 19.38
C THR A 207 -17.86 4.92 19.22
N ASN A 208 -18.03 5.99 20.01
CA ASN A 208 -19.10 7.01 19.87
C ASN A 208 -19.03 7.78 18.51
N ARG A 209 -18.41 7.21 17.51
CA ARG A 209 -18.39 7.82 16.16
C ARG A 209 -19.68 7.44 15.44
N PRO A 210 -20.39 8.42 14.87
CA PRO A 210 -21.52 8.12 14.04
C PRO A 210 -21.10 7.17 12.92
N TYR A 211 -21.78 6.05 12.78
CA TYR A 211 -21.56 5.17 11.64
C TYR A 211 -22.75 5.23 10.70
N ILE A 212 -22.48 5.01 9.43
CA ILE A 212 -23.52 5.03 8.42
C ILE A 212 -24.39 3.78 8.58
N LYS A 213 -25.62 3.99 8.97
CA LYS A 213 -26.62 2.93 9.21
C LYS A 213 -27.28 2.48 7.89
N SER A 214 -27.61 3.42 7.04
CA SER A 214 -28.14 3.16 5.72
C SER A 214 -27.78 4.28 4.76
N VAL A 215 -27.70 3.94 3.47
CA VAL A 215 -27.61 4.88 2.37
C VAL A 215 -28.72 4.52 1.40
N ASP A 216 -29.70 5.40 1.27
CA ASP A 216 -30.80 5.27 0.32
C ASP A 216 -30.67 6.38 -0.70
N SER A 217 -30.89 6.06 -1.98
CA SER A 217 -30.86 7.04 -3.05
C SER A 217 -32.26 7.18 -3.67
N ASP A 218 -32.74 8.41 -3.75
CA ASP A 218 -33.89 8.76 -4.56
C ASP A 218 -33.40 9.22 -5.94
N ILE A 219 -33.49 8.33 -6.90
CA ILE A 219 -33.01 8.59 -8.27
C ILE A 219 -33.85 9.66 -8.95
N VAL A 220 -35.15 9.79 -8.61
CA VAL A 220 -36.05 10.75 -9.22
C VAL A 220 -35.69 12.17 -8.78
N ASN A 221 -35.41 12.37 -7.52
CA ASN A 221 -35.11 13.70 -6.96
C ASN A 221 -33.61 13.98 -6.86
N LYS A 222 -32.73 13.05 -7.30
CA LYS A 222 -31.26 13.14 -7.17
C LYS A 222 -30.80 13.39 -5.73
N GLN A 223 -31.50 12.81 -4.78
CA GLN A 223 -31.19 12.95 -3.36
C GLN A 223 -30.60 11.64 -2.80
N ILE A 224 -29.63 11.79 -1.93
CA ILE A 224 -29.02 10.69 -1.21
C ILE A 224 -29.32 10.89 0.27
N TYR A 225 -29.98 9.91 0.86
CA TYR A 225 -30.26 9.90 2.31
C TYR A 225 -29.25 9.03 3.01
N VAL A 226 -28.52 9.61 3.95
CA VAL A 226 -27.56 8.88 4.78
C VAL A 226 -28.11 8.83 6.20
N THR A 227 -28.46 7.64 6.67
CA THR A 227 -28.83 7.45 8.06
C THR A 227 -27.59 7.15 8.87
N ILE A 228 -27.30 7.97 9.86
CA ILE A 228 -26.17 7.87 10.75
C ILE A 228 -26.66 7.43 12.13
N ASP A 229 -26.02 6.44 12.72
CA ASP A 229 -26.26 6.09 14.14
C ASP A 229 -25.35 6.96 15.00
N LEU A 230 -25.97 7.77 15.84
CA LEU A 230 -25.28 8.71 16.75
C LEU A 230 -25.15 8.14 18.18
N SER A 231 -25.59 6.91 18.41
CA SER A 231 -25.62 6.31 19.75
C SER A 231 -24.29 5.71 20.18
#